data_fcb8265868fb2d080daad6b2f457e7e3
#
_entry.id   fcb8265868fb2d080daad6b2f457e7e3
#
_cell.length_a   1.000
_cell.length_b   1.000
_cell.length_c   1.000
_cell.angle_alpha   90.00
_cell.angle_beta   90.00
_cell.angle_gamma   90.00
#
_symmetry.space_group_name_H-M   'P 1'
#
loop_
_entity.id
_entity.type
_entity.pdbx_description
1 polymer ?
#
loop_
_entity_poly.entity_id
_entity_poly.type
_entity_poly.pdbx_seq_one_letter_code
_entity_poly.pdbx_strand_id
1 'polypeptide(L)'
;MFLGPTPNNSNDFQGKAIYVSKSTMDLGNWGARLSEAQKKQVMARLKNRLEKTYVLTFNKEESFFEEEEKLDAMSGATDSWGSNFSAGDSYKNVKNRQLIQQQEFYGKQFLVKDDLMDIKWVMGQETKQIGQYTCFKAMAMIPEEDLTWFSFSWDKLSNNTEEEGGEKNDDLVQVEAWYTPQIPVSHGPSEYWGLPGLILEVSAGNSTMLCSKIVMNPESKNAIEAPDKGKEITKSAYQETVLEKMKEFRENRMGRTRG
;
A
#
# COMPACT_ATOMS: atom_id res chain seq x y z
N MET A 1 -51.93 -15.98 -1.36
CA MET A 1 -50.56 -16.42 -1.60
C MET A 1 -49.69 -15.18 -1.49
N PHE A 2 -49.14 -14.91 -0.30
CA PHE A 2 -48.29 -13.73 -0.05
C PHE A 2 -46.85 -14.09 -0.44
N LEU A 3 -46.36 -13.49 -1.52
CA LEU A 3 -44.94 -13.48 -1.80
C LEU A 3 -44.29 -12.51 -0.77
N GLY A 4 -43.59 -13.08 0.21
CA GLY A 4 -42.71 -12.28 1.09
C GLY A 4 -41.59 -11.65 0.30
N PRO A 5 -41.08 -10.49 0.76
CA PRO A 5 -39.94 -9.84 0.11
C PRO A 5 -38.75 -10.80 0.16
N THR A 6 -38.18 -11.10 -1.00
CA THR A 6 -36.89 -11.79 -1.10
C THR A 6 -35.85 -10.98 -0.34
N PRO A 7 -35.04 -11.54 0.56
CA PRO A 7 -33.97 -10.83 1.21
C PRO A 7 -33.00 -10.35 0.13
N ASN A 8 -32.88 -9.04 0.02
CA ASN A 8 -31.89 -8.40 -0.84
C ASN A 8 -30.52 -8.70 -0.20
N ASN A 9 -29.90 -9.80 -0.62
CA ASN A 9 -28.57 -10.19 -0.16
C ASN A 9 -27.58 -9.17 -0.72
N SER A 10 -27.27 -8.13 0.07
CA SER A 10 -26.18 -7.18 -0.22
C SER A 10 -24.81 -7.87 -0.38
N ASN A 11 -24.71 -9.12 0.07
CA ASN A 11 -23.56 -10.00 -0.08
C ASN A 11 -23.40 -10.63 -1.48
N ASP A 12 -24.31 -10.37 -2.42
CA ASP A 12 -24.23 -11.02 -3.74
C ASP A 12 -23.24 -10.32 -4.69
N PHE A 13 -22.88 -9.07 -4.43
CA PHE A 13 -21.91 -8.32 -5.22
C PHE A 13 -20.51 -8.51 -4.64
N GLN A 14 -19.62 -9.14 -5.37
CA GLN A 14 -18.21 -9.27 -5.03
C GLN A 14 -17.35 -9.12 -6.27
N GLY A 15 -16.16 -8.54 -6.10
CA GLY A 15 -15.17 -8.41 -7.15
C GLY A 15 -13.77 -8.76 -6.65
N LYS A 16 -12.92 -9.12 -7.60
CA LYS A 16 -11.49 -9.34 -7.41
C LYS A 16 -10.73 -8.52 -8.43
N ALA A 17 -9.85 -7.64 -7.98
CA ALA A 17 -8.99 -6.83 -8.83
C ALA A 17 -7.53 -7.14 -8.55
N ILE A 18 -6.74 -7.36 -9.61
CA ILE A 18 -5.31 -7.66 -9.53
C ILE A 18 -4.55 -6.39 -9.91
N TYR A 19 -3.68 -5.94 -9.03
CA TYR A 19 -2.85 -4.75 -9.24
C TYR A 19 -1.39 -5.15 -9.39
N VAL A 20 -0.73 -4.53 -10.38
CA VAL A 20 0.72 -4.57 -10.51
C VAL A 20 1.27 -3.27 -9.97
N SER A 21 2.09 -3.37 -8.93
CA SER A 21 2.83 -2.26 -8.35
C SER A 21 4.20 -2.17 -8.99
N LYS A 22 4.59 -0.97 -9.40
CA LYS A 22 5.93 -0.66 -9.89
C LYS A 22 6.46 0.55 -9.15
N SER A 23 7.65 0.38 -8.58
CA SER A 23 8.39 1.48 -7.98
C SER A 23 9.67 1.74 -8.77
N THR A 24 10.05 3.00 -8.90
CA THR A 24 11.35 3.39 -9.46
C THR A 24 12.27 3.79 -8.32
N MET A 25 13.52 3.32 -8.38
CA MET A 25 14.54 3.71 -7.42
C MET A 25 15.54 4.65 -8.11
N ASP A 26 15.70 5.84 -7.55
CA ASP A 26 16.81 6.69 -7.91
C ASP A 26 18.07 6.19 -7.20
N LEU A 27 19.09 5.82 -7.96
CA LEU A 27 20.37 5.37 -7.42
C LEU A 27 21.28 6.54 -6.98
N GLY A 28 20.80 7.78 -7.17
CA GLY A 28 21.48 8.99 -6.72
C GLY A 28 22.96 9.07 -7.17
N ASN A 29 23.77 9.70 -6.34
CA ASN A 29 25.22 9.87 -6.58
C ASN A 29 25.98 8.53 -6.71
N TRP A 30 25.49 7.47 -6.09
CA TRP A 30 26.07 6.13 -6.24
C TRP A 30 25.81 5.59 -7.64
N GLY A 31 24.60 5.75 -8.15
CA GLY A 31 24.24 5.34 -9.51
C GLY A 31 25.02 6.09 -10.59
N ALA A 32 25.38 7.35 -10.36
CA ALA A 32 26.18 8.13 -11.28
C ALA A 32 27.60 7.55 -11.52
N ARG A 33 28.09 6.75 -10.56
CA ARG A 33 29.42 6.09 -10.64
C ARG A 33 29.37 4.71 -11.30
N LEU A 34 28.18 4.19 -11.61
CA LEU A 34 28.00 2.89 -12.21
C LEU A 34 27.94 2.99 -13.74
N SER A 35 28.53 2.01 -14.43
CA SER A 35 28.29 1.83 -15.85
C SER A 35 26.82 1.42 -16.13
N GLU A 36 26.32 1.64 -17.34
CA GLU A 36 24.96 1.24 -17.72
C GLU A 36 24.71 -0.27 -17.54
N ALA A 37 25.73 -1.10 -17.79
CA ALA A 37 25.66 -2.53 -17.55
C ALA A 37 25.48 -2.86 -16.05
N GLN A 38 26.19 -2.16 -15.18
CA GLN A 38 26.07 -2.32 -13.72
C GLN A 38 24.72 -1.82 -13.22
N LYS A 39 24.24 -0.66 -13.70
CA LYS A 39 22.89 -0.16 -13.38
C LYS A 39 21.83 -1.18 -13.74
N LYS A 40 21.90 -1.73 -14.98
CA LYS A 40 20.97 -2.78 -15.44
C LYS A 40 21.01 -4.02 -14.56
N GLN A 41 22.19 -4.44 -14.11
CA GLN A 41 22.34 -5.60 -13.23
C GLN A 41 21.75 -5.33 -11.83
N VAL A 42 21.97 -4.14 -11.28
CA VAL A 42 21.39 -3.72 -10.00
C VAL A 42 19.86 -3.68 -10.09
N MET A 43 19.31 -3.03 -11.12
CA MET A 43 17.88 -2.96 -11.33
C MET A 43 17.26 -4.36 -11.53
N ALA A 44 17.93 -5.27 -12.23
CA ALA A 44 17.47 -6.64 -12.39
C ALA A 44 17.39 -7.40 -11.05
N ARG A 45 18.36 -7.19 -10.16
CA ARG A 45 18.34 -7.77 -8.80
C ARG A 45 17.24 -7.19 -7.91
N LEU A 46 16.92 -5.90 -8.09
CA LEU A 46 15.89 -5.21 -7.33
C LEU A 46 14.49 -5.40 -7.92
N LYS A 47 14.37 -6.00 -9.11
CA LYS A 47 13.10 -6.12 -9.83
C LYS A 47 12.00 -6.73 -8.95
N ASN A 48 12.28 -7.83 -8.26
CA ASN A 48 11.31 -8.51 -7.40
C ASN A 48 10.86 -7.68 -6.19
N ARG A 49 11.65 -6.65 -5.81
CA ARG A 49 11.28 -5.69 -4.76
C ARG A 49 10.51 -4.50 -5.32
N LEU A 50 10.83 -4.09 -6.55
CA LEU A 50 10.26 -2.92 -7.20
C LEU A 50 8.97 -3.26 -7.97
N GLU A 51 8.77 -4.53 -8.33
CA GLU A 51 7.58 -4.99 -9.02
C GLU A 51 6.88 -6.07 -8.20
N LYS A 52 5.69 -5.76 -7.69
CA LYS A 52 4.86 -6.66 -6.89
C LYS A 52 3.48 -6.80 -7.48
N THR A 53 2.82 -7.91 -7.21
CA THR A 53 1.43 -8.13 -7.58
C THR A 53 0.60 -8.21 -6.32
N TYR A 54 -0.55 -7.54 -6.33
CA TYR A 54 -1.49 -7.52 -5.23
C TYR A 54 -2.88 -7.90 -5.70
N VAL A 55 -3.65 -8.43 -4.79
CA VAL A 55 -5.05 -8.79 -5.01
C VAL A 55 -5.92 -7.99 -4.07
N LEU A 56 -6.91 -7.30 -4.63
CA LEU A 56 -7.99 -6.65 -3.90
C LEU A 56 -9.26 -7.47 -4.08
N THR A 57 -9.71 -8.15 -3.04
CA THR A 57 -11.05 -8.75 -2.98
C THR A 57 -11.99 -7.77 -2.31
N PHE A 58 -13.16 -7.49 -2.90
CA PHE A 58 -14.05 -6.47 -2.39
C PHE A 58 -15.53 -6.81 -2.58
N ASN A 59 -16.36 -6.28 -1.70
CA ASN A 59 -17.81 -6.15 -1.84
C ASN A 59 -18.18 -4.66 -1.79
N LYS A 60 -19.42 -4.32 -1.49
CA LYS A 60 -19.86 -2.91 -1.42
C LYS A 60 -19.29 -2.15 -0.21
N GLU A 61 -19.05 -2.84 0.89
CA GLU A 61 -18.70 -2.24 2.18
C GLU A 61 -17.27 -2.59 2.62
N GLU A 62 -16.76 -3.75 2.19
CA GLU A 62 -15.52 -4.32 2.69
C GLU A 62 -14.56 -4.64 1.57
N SER A 63 -13.27 -4.58 1.86
CA SER A 63 -12.22 -5.05 0.97
C SER A 63 -11.04 -5.63 1.74
N PHE A 64 -10.40 -6.60 1.11
CA PHE A 64 -9.17 -7.23 1.58
C PHE A 64 -8.10 -7.10 0.49
N PHE A 65 -6.94 -6.59 0.86
CA PHE A 65 -5.82 -6.33 -0.04
C PHE A 65 -4.60 -7.08 0.47
N GLU A 66 -4.06 -7.96 -0.35
CA GLU A 66 -2.96 -8.85 -0.03
C GLU A 66 -1.93 -8.92 -1.15
N GLU A 67 -0.66 -9.19 -0.83
CA GLU A 67 0.36 -9.47 -1.83
C GLU A 67 0.14 -10.88 -2.40
N GLU A 68 0.13 -11.02 -3.73
CA GLU A 68 0.04 -12.32 -4.39
C GLU A 68 1.39 -13.05 -4.24
N GLU A 69 1.41 -14.13 -3.47
CA GLU A 69 2.59 -14.96 -3.31
C GLU A 69 2.99 -15.60 -4.64
N LYS A 70 4.19 -15.29 -5.11
CA LYS A 70 4.78 -16.00 -6.25
C LYS A 70 5.37 -17.30 -5.77
N LEU A 71 4.86 -18.43 -6.26
CA LEU A 71 5.41 -19.77 -6.00
C LEU A 71 6.88 -19.95 -6.43
N ASP A 72 7.44 -19.03 -7.22
CA ASP A 72 8.81 -19.06 -7.72
C ASP A 72 9.86 -18.49 -6.74
N ALA A 73 9.49 -18.09 -5.54
CA ALA A 73 10.42 -17.60 -4.52
C ALA A 73 11.31 -18.70 -3.88
N MET A 74 11.45 -19.88 -4.51
CA MET A 74 12.37 -20.93 -4.09
C MET A 74 13.85 -20.66 -4.44
N SER A 75 14.18 -19.53 -5.07
CA SER A 75 15.57 -19.12 -5.22
C SER A 75 15.97 -18.29 -4.01
N GLY A 76 16.47 -18.92 -2.98
CA GLY A 76 17.22 -18.52 -1.78
C GLY A 76 17.76 -17.09 -1.55
N ALA A 77 17.21 -16.09 -2.17
CA ALA A 77 17.43 -14.69 -1.86
C ALA A 77 16.35 -14.21 -0.87
N THR A 78 16.26 -14.90 0.27
CA THR A 78 15.65 -14.34 1.46
C THR A 78 16.57 -13.24 1.98
N ASP A 79 16.58 -12.11 1.29
CA ASP A 79 17.02 -10.86 1.88
C ASP A 79 16.06 -10.55 3.02
N SER A 80 16.42 -10.99 4.22
CA SER A 80 15.68 -10.74 5.46
C SER A 80 15.42 -9.23 5.73
N TRP A 81 16.05 -8.38 4.95
CA TRP A 81 15.93 -6.93 5.02
C TRP A 81 14.69 -6.38 4.32
N GLY A 82 14.26 -6.94 3.21
CA GLY A 82 13.10 -6.48 2.45
C GLY A 82 11.77 -7.01 2.97
N SER A 83 11.76 -8.20 3.58
CA SER A 83 10.57 -8.78 4.21
C SER A 83 10.15 -8.04 5.48
N ASN A 84 11.08 -7.32 6.13
CA ASN A 84 10.80 -6.58 7.36
C ASN A 84 9.96 -5.31 7.14
N PHE A 85 9.68 -4.93 5.89
CA PHE A 85 8.99 -3.68 5.52
C PHE A 85 7.93 -3.89 4.43
N SER A 86 7.44 -5.09 4.21
CA SER A 86 6.30 -5.28 3.33
C SER A 86 5.04 -4.79 4.05
N ALA A 87 4.24 -3.98 3.36
CA ALA A 87 2.89 -3.74 3.81
C ALA A 87 2.18 -5.09 3.87
N GLY A 88 1.74 -5.49 5.05
CA GLY A 88 1.01 -6.74 5.24
C GLY A 88 -0.43 -6.64 4.71
N ASP A 89 -1.17 -7.71 4.96
CA ASP A 89 -2.57 -7.78 4.56
C ASP A 89 -3.39 -6.66 5.18
N SER A 90 -4.25 -6.05 4.37
CA SER A 90 -5.03 -4.88 4.76
C SER A 90 -6.52 -5.10 4.49
N TYR A 91 -7.30 -5.07 5.56
CA TYR A 91 -8.76 -5.05 5.52
C TYR A 91 -9.27 -3.63 5.69
N LYS A 92 -10.24 -3.23 4.86
CA LYS A 92 -10.96 -1.95 4.96
C LYS A 92 -12.46 -2.19 5.00
N ASN A 93 -13.14 -1.49 5.91
CA ASN A 93 -14.59 -1.37 5.93
C ASN A 93 -14.96 0.09 5.73
N VAL A 94 -15.45 0.45 4.53
CA VAL A 94 -15.74 1.84 4.17
C VAL A 94 -16.97 2.39 4.86
N LYS A 95 -17.89 1.51 5.27
CA LYS A 95 -19.11 1.90 6.00
C LYS A 95 -18.80 2.28 7.44
N ASN A 96 -17.96 1.46 8.10
CA ASN A 96 -17.55 1.69 9.49
C ASN A 96 -16.30 2.58 9.60
N ARG A 97 -15.72 3.00 8.47
CA ARG A 97 -14.46 3.77 8.38
C ARG A 97 -13.30 3.08 9.11
N GLN A 98 -13.20 1.76 9.03
CA GLN A 98 -12.24 0.95 9.76
C GLN A 98 -11.14 0.43 8.85
N LEU A 99 -9.90 0.51 9.34
CA LEU A 99 -8.70 -0.10 8.77
C LEU A 99 -8.15 -1.12 9.76
N ILE A 100 -7.86 -2.34 9.28
CA ILE A 100 -7.14 -3.36 10.04
C ILE A 100 -6.03 -3.90 9.15
N GLN A 101 -4.77 -3.79 9.61
CA GLN A 101 -3.61 -4.27 8.87
C GLN A 101 -2.79 -5.21 9.73
N GLN A 102 -2.42 -6.35 9.16
CA GLN A 102 -1.45 -7.24 9.77
C GLN A 102 -0.06 -6.83 9.30
N GLN A 103 0.81 -6.49 10.22
CA GLN A 103 2.17 -6.05 9.95
C GLN A 103 3.17 -6.96 10.67
N GLU A 104 4.27 -7.26 10.02
CA GLU A 104 5.39 -7.93 10.65
C GLU A 104 6.61 -7.01 10.68
N PHE A 105 7.21 -6.90 11.86
CA PHE A 105 8.42 -6.13 12.05
C PHE A 105 9.40 -6.88 12.96
N TYR A 106 10.54 -7.30 12.40
CA TYR A 106 11.57 -8.10 13.10
C TYR A 106 11.00 -9.34 13.82
N GLY A 107 10.18 -10.12 13.11
CA GLY A 107 9.58 -11.34 13.63
C GLY A 107 8.47 -11.13 14.66
N LYS A 108 8.07 -9.89 14.92
CA LYS A 108 6.92 -9.55 15.76
C LYS A 108 5.73 -9.20 14.89
N GLN A 109 4.61 -9.84 15.14
CA GLN A 109 3.36 -9.56 14.45
C GLN A 109 2.56 -8.50 15.20
N PHE A 110 2.11 -7.49 14.48
CA PHE A 110 1.26 -6.40 14.94
C PHE A 110 -0.04 -6.42 14.17
N LEU A 111 -1.11 -6.11 14.88
CA LEU A 111 -2.43 -5.88 14.31
C LEU A 111 -2.75 -4.39 14.45
N VAL A 112 -2.48 -3.65 13.38
CA VAL A 112 -2.75 -2.20 13.35
C VAL A 112 -4.24 -2.01 13.13
N LYS A 113 -4.92 -1.39 14.10
CA LYS A 113 -6.35 -1.03 14.03
C LYS A 113 -6.46 0.48 14.10
N ASP A 114 -7.08 1.07 13.09
CA ASP A 114 -7.23 2.52 13.01
C ASP A 114 -8.46 2.89 12.17
N ASP A 115 -8.78 4.17 12.13
CA ASP A 115 -9.76 4.71 11.20
C ASP A 115 -9.19 4.80 9.79
N LEU A 116 -10.06 4.71 8.78
CA LEU A 116 -9.67 4.98 7.40
C LEU A 116 -9.25 6.45 7.26
N MET A 117 -8.11 6.67 6.63
CA MET A 117 -7.58 8.00 6.31
C MET A 117 -8.62 8.85 5.56
N ASP A 118 -8.80 10.09 5.96
CA ASP A 118 -9.71 11.03 5.32
C ASP A 118 -9.04 11.72 4.13
N ILE A 119 -9.10 11.09 2.95
CA ILE A 119 -8.46 11.59 1.75
C ILE A 119 -9.32 12.69 1.11
N LYS A 120 -8.76 13.89 0.98
CA LYS A 120 -9.41 15.04 0.32
C LYS A 120 -9.18 15.01 -1.19
N TRP A 121 -9.98 14.23 -1.89
CA TRP A 121 -9.89 14.11 -3.33
C TRP A 121 -10.39 15.37 -4.05
N VAL A 122 -9.59 15.88 -5.00
CA VAL A 122 -9.98 16.91 -5.95
C VAL A 122 -10.23 16.22 -7.30
N MET A 123 -11.49 16.26 -7.74
CA MET A 123 -11.91 15.62 -8.99
C MET A 123 -11.41 16.39 -10.21
N GLY A 124 -10.72 15.71 -11.12
CA GLY A 124 -10.30 16.24 -12.40
C GLY A 124 -11.35 16.07 -13.49
N GLN A 125 -11.13 16.71 -14.63
CA GLN A 125 -11.97 16.55 -15.83
C GLN A 125 -11.36 15.59 -16.86
N GLU A 126 -10.14 15.16 -16.61
CA GLU A 126 -9.41 14.26 -17.50
C GLU A 126 -9.99 12.85 -17.43
N THR A 127 -10.04 12.20 -18.58
CA THR A 127 -10.48 10.81 -18.72
C THR A 127 -9.46 9.99 -19.48
N LYS A 128 -9.33 8.72 -19.14
CA LYS A 128 -8.57 7.73 -19.90
C LYS A 128 -9.23 6.36 -19.87
N GLN A 129 -8.82 5.50 -20.80
CA GLN A 129 -9.23 4.10 -20.80
C GLN A 129 -8.19 3.24 -20.06
N ILE A 130 -8.67 2.41 -19.13
CA ILE A 130 -7.87 1.35 -18.50
C ILE A 130 -8.60 0.04 -18.78
N GLY A 131 -8.05 -0.77 -19.67
CA GLY A 131 -8.77 -1.93 -20.21
C GLY A 131 -10.08 -1.51 -20.89
N GLN A 132 -11.19 -2.07 -20.42
CA GLN A 132 -12.53 -1.74 -20.94
C GLN A 132 -13.25 -0.61 -20.18
N TYR A 133 -12.60 -0.05 -19.13
CA TYR A 133 -13.22 0.92 -18.24
C TYR A 133 -12.80 2.35 -18.58
N THR A 134 -13.78 3.25 -18.64
CA THR A 134 -13.53 4.69 -18.71
C THR A 134 -13.24 5.17 -17.28
N CYS A 135 -12.08 5.76 -17.10
CA CYS A 135 -11.61 6.25 -15.79
C CYS A 135 -11.53 7.76 -15.77
N PHE A 136 -11.81 8.34 -14.63
CA PHE A 136 -11.71 9.76 -14.33
C PHE A 136 -10.55 10.00 -13.36
N LYS A 137 -9.90 11.14 -13.52
CA LYS A 137 -8.78 11.56 -12.69
C LYS A 137 -9.26 12.17 -11.39
N ALA A 138 -8.57 11.87 -10.30
CA ALA A 138 -8.66 12.58 -9.04
C ALA A 138 -7.25 12.78 -8.46
N MET A 139 -7.05 13.86 -7.71
CA MET A 139 -5.78 14.16 -7.05
C MET A 139 -6.00 14.45 -5.58
N ALA A 140 -5.02 14.12 -4.75
CA ALA A 140 -4.99 14.47 -3.34
C ALA A 140 -3.58 14.85 -2.91
N MET A 141 -3.47 15.66 -1.88
CA MET A 141 -2.23 15.93 -1.16
C MET A 141 -2.33 15.20 0.18
N ILE A 142 -1.43 14.25 0.42
CA ILE A 142 -1.46 13.38 1.60
C ILE A 142 -0.14 13.55 2.35
N PRO A 143 -0.14 13.74 3.68
CA PRO A 143 1.07 13.72 4.48
C PRO A 143 1.84 12.41 4.25
N GLU A 144 3.15 12.51 4.06
CA GLU A 144 3.97 11.32 3.78
C GLU A 144 3.91 10.31 4.92
N GLU A 145 3.78 10.77 6.15
CA GLU A 145 3.62 9.92 7.34
C GLU A 145 2.34 9.07 7.32
N ASP A 146 1.32 9.50 6.58
CA ASP A 146 0.07 8.77 6.43
C ASP A 146 0.14 7.66 5.37
N LEU A 147 1.15 7.67 4.51
CA LEU A 147 1.37 6.65 3.50
C LEU A 147 2.29 5.56 4.05
N THR A 148 1.74 4.40 4.40
CA THR A 148 2.43 3.31 5.12
C THR A 148 3.66 2.76 4.41
N TRP A 149 3.71 2.83 3.10
CA TRP A 149 4.79 2.27 2.30
C TRP A 149 5.78 3.32 1.76
N PHE A 150 5.46 4.61 1.92
CA PHE A 150 6.31 5.75 1.59
C PHE A 150 7.23 6.17 2.75
N SER A 151 6.81 5.94 3.98
CA SER A 151 7.41 6.52 5.19
C SER A 151 8.78 5.96 5.55
N PHE A 152 9.33 5.04 4.74
CA PHE A 152 10.61 4.40 5.05
C PHE A 152 11.72 4.77 4.07
N SER A 153 12.33 5.93 4.27
CA SER A 153 13.57 6.35 3.60
C SER A 153 14.70 6.42 4.64
N TRP A 154 15.84 5.77 4.33
CA TRP A 154 17.05 5.88 5.13
C TRP A 154 17.56 7.32 5.22
N ASP A 155 17.30 8.13 4.21
CA ASP A 155 17.70 9.54 4.19
C ASP A 155 16.97 10.34 5.25
N LYS A 156 15.71 10.03 5.55
CA LYS A 156 14.95 10.66 6.65
C LYS A 156 15.51 10.30 8.02
N LEU A 157 15.97 9.06 8.22
CA LEU A 157 16.67 8.66 9.44
C LEU A 157 18.02 9.35 9.59
N SER A 158 18.68 9.75 8.49
CA SER A 158 19.95 10.46 8.53
C SER A 158 19.79 11.94 8.78
N ASN A 159 18.75 12.57 8.29
CA ASN A 159 18.53 14.02 8.35
C ASN A 159 17.85 14.49 9.64
N ASN A 160 17.15 13.60 10.37
CA ASN A 160 16.51 13.94 11.65
C ASN A 160 17.48 14.08 12.84
N THR A 161 18.79 14.22 12.61
CA THR A 161 19.77 14.29 13.72
C THR A 161 20.15 15.71 14.12
N GLU A 162 19.68 16.77 13.43
CA GLU A 162 20.16 18.13 13.72
C GLU A 162 19.11 19.26 13.77
N GLU A 163 17.81 18.97 13.69
CA GLU A 163 16.79 20.02 13.88
C GLU A 163 15.88 19.72 15.08
N GLU A 164 16.44 19.80 16.29
CA GLU A 164 15.66 20.17 17.47
C GLU A 164 15.21 21.63 17.33
N GLY A 165 14.02 21.86 16.76
CA GLY A 165 13.40 23.19 16.74
C GLY A 165 12.82 23.66 15.41
N GLY A 166 12.91 22.88 14.33
CA GLY A 166 12.22 23.18 13.07
C GLY A 166 10.76 22.80 13.11
N GLU A 167 9.87 23.65 12.60
CA GLU A 167 8.48 23.27 12.30
C GLU A 167 8.51 21.97 11.52
N LYS A 168 7.70 20.98 11.94
CA LYS A 168 7.45 19.77 11.14
C LYS A 168 6.94 20.26 9.78
N ASN A 169 7.81 20.27 8.79
CA ASN A 169 7.37 20.37 7.41
C ASN A 169 6.56 19.12 7.15
N ASP A 170 5.24 19.24 7.13
CA ASP A 170 4.36 18.19 6.63
C ASP A 170 4.70 18.01 5.15
N ASP A 171 5.65 17.11 4.86
CA ASP A 171 6.00 16.76 3.48
C ASP A 171 4.77 16.12 2.85
N LEU A 172 4.07 16.90 2.03
CA LEU A 172 2.89 16.45 1.33
C LEU A 172 3.28 15.71 0.06
N VAL A 173 2.76 14.52 -0.11
CA VAL A 173 2.90 13.73 -1.34
C VAL A 173 1.66 13.96 -2.20
N GLN A 174 1.89 14.36 -3.44
CA GLN A 174 0.83 14.40 -4.44
C GLN A 174 0.49 12.99 -4.88
N VAL A 175 -0.78 12.63 -4.71
CA VAL A 175 -1.36 11.36 -5.15
C VAL A 175 -2.28 11.63 -6.33
N GLU A 176 -2.07 10.88 -7.43
CA GLU A 176 -2.95 10.87 -8.60
C GLU A 176 -3.66 9.54 -8.66
N ALA A 177 -4.99 9.54 -8.75
CA ALA A 177 -5.80 8.34 -8.86
C ALA A 177 -6.69 8.40 -10.11
N TRP A 178 -6.89 7.24 -10.73
CA TRP A 178 -7.83 7.04 -11.82
C TRP A 178 -8.86 5.99 -11.41
N TYR A 179 -10.11 6.39 -11.33
CA TYR A 179 -11.22 5.57 -10.85
C TYR A 179 -12.31 5.42 -11.89
N THR A 180 -13.05 4.33 -11.82
CA THR A 180 -14.18 4.08 -12.72
C THR A 180 -15.50 3.98 -11.99
N PRO A 181 -16.49 4.86 -12.32
CA PRO A 181 -17.86 4.74 -11.79
C PRO A 181 -18.62 3.52 -12.30
N GLN A 182 -18.11 2.84 -13.34
CA GLN A 182 -18.72 1.61 -13.85
C GLN A 182 -18.70 0.46 -12.84
N ILE A 183 -17.82 0.55 -11.83
CA ILE A 183 -17.79 -0.33 -10.66
C ILE A 183 -18.02 0.58 -9.43
N PRO A 184 -19.28 0.75 -8.99
CA PRO A 184 -19.66 1.78 -8.01
C PRO A 184 -19.37 1.33 -6.57
N VAL A 185 -18.09 1.21 -6.24
CA VAL A 185 -17.57 0.92 -4.91
C VAL A 185 -16.52 1.95 -4.55
N SER A 186 -16.40 2.31 -3.27
CA SER A 186 -15.44 3.31 -2.82
C SER A 186 -14.09 2.68 -2.42
N HIS A 187 -13.66 1.64 -3.11
CA HIS A 187 -12.43 0.91 -2.82
C HIS A 187 -11.30 1.23 -3.79
N GLY A 188 -10.09 0.96 -3.35
CA GLY A 188 -8.86 1.04 -4.12
C GLY A 188 -7.75 0.20 -3.49
N PRO A 189 -6.59 0.11 -4.16
CA PRO A 189 -5.43 -0.62 -3.65
C PRO A 189 -4.87 0.05 -2.39
N SER A 190 -4.20 -0.73 -1.54
CA SER A 190 -3.57 -0.27 -0.30
C SER A 190 -4.51 0.59 0.56
N GLU A 191 -4.07 1.75 1.06
CA GLU A 191 -4.85 2.69 1.88
C GLU A 191 -5.82 3.58 1.08
N TYR A 192 -5.77 3.56 -0.25
CA TYR A 192 -6.58 4.46 -1.08
C TYR A 192 -8.04 4.02 -1.17
N TRP A 193 -8.94 4.98 -0.98
CA TRP A 193 -10.39 4.78 -0.98
C TRP A 193 -11.14 6.11 -1.12
N GLY A 194 -12.48 6.07 -1.15
CA GLY A 194 -13.33 7.25 -1.01
C GLY A 194 -13.74 7.92 -2.30
N LEU A 195 -13.27 7.44 -3.48
CA LEU A 195 -13.75 7.88 -4.77
C LEU A 195 -15.08 7.21 -5.15
N PRO A 196 -15.93 7.84 -5.98
CA PRO A 196 -17.23 7.27 -6.38
C PRO A 196 -17.09 6.22 -7.49
N GLY A 197 -16.20 5.24 -7.27
CA GLY A 197 -15.88 4.16 -8.18
C GLY A 197 -14.59 3.48 -7.77
N LEU A 198 -14.37 2.25 -8.28
CA LEU A 198 -13.16 1.50 -8.03
C LEU A 198 -11.94 2.24 -8.61
N ILE A 199 -10.91 2.43 -7.78
CA ILE A 199 -9.64 3.01 -8.20
C ILE A 199 -8.85 1.96 -8.98
N LEU A 200 -8.60 2.21 -10.27
CA LEU A 200 -7.88 1.28 -11.13
C LEU A 200 -6.40 1.60 -11.25
N GLU A 201 -6.01 2.84 -11.00
CA GLU A 201 -4.60 3.24 -10.98
C GLU A 201 -4.40 4.30 -9.91
N VAL A 202 -3.30 4.21 -9.21
CA VAL A 202 -2.85 5.24 -8.27
C VAL A 202 -1.35 5.40 -8.39
N SER A 203 -0.91 6.65 -8.44
CA SER A 203 0.50 7.03 -8.48
C SER A 203 0.79 7.99 -7.34
N ALA A 204 1.86 7.73 -6.61
CA ALA A 204 2.34 8.58 -5.53
C ALA A 204 3.88 8.52 -5.54
N GLY A 205 4.52 9.67 -5.65
CA GLY A 205 5.98 9.78 -5.78
C GLY A 205 6.53 8.87 -6.88
N ASN A 206 7.38 7.93 -6.51
CA ASN A 206 8.07 7.03 -7.43
C ASN A 206 7.34 5.70 -7.68
N SER A 207 6.13 5.55 -7.18
CA SER A 207 5.40 4.28 -7.22
C SER A 207 4.06 4.44 -7.91
N THR A 208 3.70 3.43 -8.68
CA THR A 208 2.41 3.32 -9.37
C THR A 208 1.85 1.93 -9.17
N MET A 209 0.58 1.85 -8.79
CA MET A 209 -0.21 0.61 -8.77
C MET A 209 -1.26 0.69 -9.87
N LEU A 210 -1.22 -0.27 -10.81
CA LEU A 210 -2.13 -0.34 -11.94
C LEU A 210 -2.93 -1.65 -11.91
N CYS A 211 -4.25 -1.55 -11.99
CA CYS A 211 -5.13 -2.71 -12.11
C CYS A 211 -4.93 -3.37 -13.49
N SER A 212 -4.52 -4.62 -13.47
CA SER A 212 -4.26 -5.42 -14.68
C SER A 212 -5.42 -6.36 -15.04
N LYS A 213 -6.25 -6.74 -14.05
CA LYS A 213 -7.36 -7.67 -14.24
C LYS A 213 -8.46 -7.43 -13.21
N ILE A 214 -9.70 -7.54 -13.66
CA ILE A 214 -10.88 -7.48 -12.79
C ILE A 214 -11.76 -8.68 -13.09
N VAL A 215 -12.22 -9.35 -12.04
CA VAL A 215 -13.22 -10.42 -12.09
C VAL A 215 -14.39 -9.99 -11.22
N MET A 216 -15.56 -9.80 -11.83
CA MET A 216 -16.79 -9.46 -11.11
C MET A 216 -17.59 -10.70 -10.86
N ASN A 217 -18.15 -10.81 -9.66
CA ASN A 217 -19.01 -11.93 -9.23
C ASN A 217 -18.39 -13.31 -9.55
N PRO A 218 -17.18 -13.60 -8.98
CA PRO A 218 -16.53 -14.89 -9.21
C PRO A 218 -17.43 -16.04 -8.75
N GLU A 219 -17.32 -17.20 -9.42
CA GLU A 219 -18.11 -18.39 -9.07
C GLU A 219 -17.88 -18.86 -7.62
N SER A 220 -16.63 -18.79 -7.16
CA SER A 220 -16.28 -19.00 -5.77
C SER A 220 -16.15 -17.66 -5.05
N LYS A 221 -17.10 -17.35 -4.18
CA LYS A 221 -17.05 -16.18 -3.32
C LYS A 221 -16.34 -16.56 -2.02
N ASN A 222 -15.28 -15.86 -1.71
CA ASN A 222 -14.58 -15.99 -0.42
C ASN A 222 -15.14 -14.96 0.55
N ALA A 223 -15.28 -15.34 1.82
CA ALA A 223 -15.57 -14.39 2.87
C ALA A 223 -14.42 -13.36 2.93
N ILE A 224 -14.79 -12.07 3.04
CA ILE A 224 -13.81 -11.00 3.30
C ILE A 224 -13.71 -10.92 4.82
N GLU A 225 -12.63 -11.45 5.37
CA GLU A 225 -12.41 -11.51 6.80
C GLU A 225 -11.25 -10.60 7.20
N ALA A 226 -11.44 -9.84 8.28
CA ALA A 226 -10.38 -9.03 8.83
C ALA A 226 -9.30 -9.92 9.46
N PRO A 227 -8.01 -9.57 9.33
CA PRO A 227 -6.95 -10.27 10.04
C PRO A 227 -7.13 -10.10 11.55
N ASP A 228 -6.76 -11.14 12.31
CA ASP A 228 -6.96 -11.22 13.76
C ASP A 228 -5.66 -11.52 14.53
N LYS A 229 -4.54 -11.69 13.82
CA LYS A 229 -3.27 -12.11 14.43
C LYS A 229 -2.33 -10.94 14.66
N GLY A 230 -1.74 -10.91 15.84
CA GLY A 230 -0.73 -9.92 16.21
C GLY A 230 -1.10 -9.12 17.45
N LYS A 231 -0.13 -8.34 17.94
CA LYS A 231 -0.37 -7.38 19.03
C LYS A 231 -1.16 -6.20 18.50
N GLU A 232 -2.32 -5.91 19.08
CA GLU A 232 -3.11 -4.74 18.72
C GLU A 232 -2.36 -3.44 19.02
N ILE A 233 -2.36 -2.53 18.05
CA ILE A 233 -1.65 -1.26 18.11
C ILE A 233 -2.34 -0.25 17.17
N THR A 234 -2.25 1.05 17.46
CA THR A 234 -2.66 2.09 16.51
C THR A 234 -1.59 2.31 15.45
N LYS A 235 -1.94 2.95 14.33
CA LYS A 235 -0.99 3.25 13.24
C LYS A 235 0.16 4.12 13.74
N SER A 236 -0.15 5.17 14.51
CA SER A 236 0.87 6.08 15.07
C SER A 236 1.82 5.36 16.03
N ALA A 237 1.30 4.55 16.95
CA ALA A 237 2.14 3.80 17.89
C ALA A 237 2.98 2.72 17.19
N TYR A 238 2.49 2.12 16.08
CA TYR A 238 3.28 1.23 15.25
C TYR A 238 4.44 1.97 14.58
N GLN A 239 4.18 3.13 14.00
CA GLN A 239 5.21 3.98 13.36
C GLN A 239 6.28 4.40 14.37
N GLU A 240 5.90 4.84 15.57
CA GLU A 240 6.84 5.14 16.66
C GLU A 240 7.71 3.93 17.02
N THR A 241 7.09 2.75 17.17
CA THR A 241 7.82 1.50 17.48
C THR A 241 8.85 1.18 16.40
N VAL A 242 8.50 1.37 15.12
CA VAL A 242 9.41 1.17 13.98
C VAL A 242 10.56 2.16 14.05
N LEU A 243 10.27 3.45 14.24
CA LEU A 243 11.29 4.51 14.30
C LEU A 243 12.26 4.32 15.46
N GLU A 244 11.77 3.98 16.66
CA GLU A 244 12.63 3.70 17.82
C GLU A 244 13.59 2.54 17.56
N LYS A 245 13.07 1.43 17.04
CA LYS A 245 13.88 0.27 16.70
C LYS A 245 14.94 0.57 15.66
N MET A 246 14.62 1.38 14.67
CA MET A 246 15.58 1.77 13.65
C MET A 246 16.68 2.68 14.20
N LYS A 247 16.35 3.59 15.13
CA LYS A 247 17.36 4.40 15.84
C LYS A 247 18.30 3.51 16.65
N GLU A 248 17.78 2.55 17.44
CA GLU A 248 18.57 1.58 18.18
C GLU A 248 19.54 0.78 17.27
N PHE A 249 19.09 0.34 16.12
CA PHE A 249 19.94 -0.36 15.14
C PHE A 249 21.07 0.50 14.63
N ARG A 250 20.79 1.76 14.34
CA ARG A 250 21.80 2.72 13.87
C ARG A 250 22.87 2.94 14.93
N GLU A 251 22.47 3.19 16.16
CA GLU A 251 23.38 3.42 17.29
C GLU A 251 24.27 2.20 17.55
N ASN A 252 23.69 1.01 17.57
CA ASN A 252 24.42 -0.25 17.75
C ASN A 252 25.42 -0.52 16.62
N ARG A 253 25.12 -0.09 15.39
CA ARG A 253 26.03 -0.24 14.25
C ARG A 253 27.18 0.75 14.30
N MET A 254 26.92 2.01 14.71
CA MET A 254 27.97 3.02 14.86
C MET A 254 28.88 2.76 16.05
N GLY A 255 28.36 2.17 17.13
CA GLY A 255 29.15 1.77 18.29
C GLY A 255 30.15 0.64 18.01
N ARG A 256 29.83 -0.26 17.06
CA ARG A 256 30.74 -1.36 16.65
C ARG A 256 31.90 -0.93 15.72
N THR A 257 31.82 0.24 15.11
CA THR A 257 32.88 0.75 14.22
C THR A 257 33.91 1.61 14.95
N ARG A 258 33.75 1.83 16.26
CA ARG A 258 34.69 2.61 17.11
C ARG A 258 35.46 1.76 18.12
N GLY A 259 35.40 0.42 18.03
CA GLY A 259 36.15 -0.51 18.85
C GLY A 259 37.28 -1.20 18.08
#